data_a75572e7f22e106ef084a2b55179a45b
#
_entry.id   a75572e7f22e106ef084a2b55179a45b
#
_cell.length_a   1.000
_cell.length_b   1.000
_cell.length_c   1.000
_cell.angle_alpha   90.00
_cell.angle_beta   90.00
_cell.angle_gamma   90.00
#
_symmetry.space_group_name_H-M   'P 1'
#
loop_
_entity.id
_entity.type
_entity.pdbx_description
1 polymer ?
#
loop_
_entity_poly.entity_id
_entity_poly.type
_entity_poly.pdbx_seq_one_letter_code
_entity_poly.pdbx_strand_id
1 'polypeptide(L)'
;IDVIEKFELEKEITKLSNNGILYNVIAEFCSKKAYMGADEISAVDMGYIFEELVRKFSESYDEHAGAHFTARDIIYLMAEILVAPKKNDLQQEGITASMYDMAMGTSQMLDCLSEKLLLIDEDAQLTEFGQELNEQTYAIAKANMLIKGGDAENMKHGNTLSDDKFSGYIEDKVTSYY
;
A
#
# COMPACT_ATOMS: atom_id res chain seq x y z
N ILE A 1 13.72 7.92 4.15
CA ILE A 1 14.79 8.32 3.19
C ILE A 1 14.58 7.54 1.90
N ASP A 2 14.48 6.22 1.94
CA ASP A 2 14.35 5.34 0.79
C ASP A 2 13.16 5.71 -0.15
N VAL A 3 11.97 5.97 0.42
CA VAL A 3 10.77 6.38 -0.33
C VAL A 3 11.00 7.70 -1.09
N ILE A 4 11.60 8.69 -0.43
CA ILE A 4 11.87 10.02 -1.02
C ILE A 4 12.87 9.92 -2.18
N GLU A 5 13.90 9.08 -2.02
CA GLU A 5 14.89 8.83 -3.07
C GLU A 5 14.26 8.17 -4.29
N LYS A 6 13.37 7.19 -4.09
CA LYS A 6 12.67 6.49 -5.16
C LYS A 6 11.70 7.37 -5.95
N PHE A 7 11.12 8.38 -5.32
CA PHE A 7 10.29 9.38 -6.00
C PHE A 7 11.11 10.42 -6.78
N GLU A 8 12.45 10.36 -6.74
CA GLU A 8 13.33 11.31 -7.45
C GLU A 8 12.93 12.79 -7.22
N LEU A 9 12.58 13.14 -5.98
CA LEU A 9 11.99 14.43 -5.63
C LEU A 9 12.84 15.63 -6.12
N GLU A 10 14.16 15.55 -6.05
CA GLU A 10 15.07 16.62 -6.54
C GLU A 10 14.92 16.85 -8.04
N LYS A 11 14.72 15.78 -8.82
CA LYS A 11 14.51 15.86 -10.26
C LYS A 11 13.19 16.55 -10.59
N GLU A 12 12.12 16.19 -9.87
CA GLU A 12 10.83 16.84 -10.06
C GLU A 12 10.84 18.31 -9.62
N ILE A 13 11.49 18.66 -8.51
CA ILE A 13 11.70 20.06 -8.09
C ILE A 13 12.43 20.84 -9.19
N THR A 14 13.50 20.28 -9.74
CA THR A 14 14.27 20.92 -10.82
C THR A 14 13.40 21.14 -12.06
N LYS A 15 12.60 20.17 -12.43
CA LYS A 15 11.66 20.25 -13.56
C LYS A 15 10.60 21.34 -13.34
N LEU A 16 9.99 21.39 -12.16
CA LEU A 16 9.01 22.42 -11.79
C LEU A 16 9.64 23.82 -11.80
N SER A 17 10.89 23.95 -11.29
CA SER A 17 11.63 25.21 -11.29
C SER A 17 11.93 25.69 -12.71
N ASN A 18 12.42 24.81 -13.58
CA ASN A 18 12.73 25.13 -14.97
C ASN A 18 11.50 25.57 -15.77
N ASN A 19 10.31 25.06 -15.41
CA ASN A 19 9.03 25.46 -16.02
C ASN A 19 8.39 26.69 -15.35
N GLY A 20 9.02 27.28 -14.32
CA GLY A 20 8.54 28.47 -13.63
C GLY A 20 7.28 28.27 -12.79
N ILE A 21 6.90 27.02 -12.48
CA ILE A 21 5.67 26.69 -11.75
C ILE A 21 5.92 26.25 -10.30
N LEU A 22 7.19 26.07 -9.88
CA LEU A 22 7.54 25.60 -8.53
C LEU A 22 6.93 26.47 -7.42
N TYR A 23 6.98 27.80 -7.58
CA TYR A 23 6.40 28.73 -6.61
C TYR A 23 4.90 28.50 -6.41
N ASN A 24 4.15 28.33 -7.51
CA ASN A 24 2.71 28.12 -7.46
C ASN A 24 2.37 26.80 -6.75
N VAL A 25 3.13 25.74 -7.04
CA VAL A 25 2.95 24.43 -6.37
C VAL A 25 3.20 24.58 -4.87
N ILE A 26 4.29 25.20 -4.45
CA ILE A 26 4.58 25.42 -3.02
C ILE A 26 3.49 26.28 -2.37
N ALA A 27 3.04 27.35 -3.03
CA ALA A 27 2.00 28.22 -2.50
C ALA A 27 0.66 27.48 -2.28
N GLU A 28 0.27 26.59 -3.19
CA GLU A 28 -0.92 25.77 -3.02
C GLU A 28 -0.78 24.76 -1.87
N PHE A 29 0.37 24.07 -1.75
CA PHE A 29 0.62 23.17 -0.62
C PHE A 29 0.69 23.89 0.73
N CYS A 30 1.14 25.14 0.78
CA CYS A 30 1.15 25.97 1.98
C CYS A 30 -0.22 26.60 2.29
N SER A 31 -1.21 26.45 1.42
CA SER A 31 -2.54 26.99 1.63
C SER A 31 -3.32 26.19 2.69
N LYS A 32 -4.33 26.83 3.30
CA LYS A 32 -5.26 26.13 4.22
C LYS A 32 -6.02 24.98 3.57
N LYS A 33 -6.19 25.01 2.24
CA LYS A 33 -6.92 23.97 1.49
C LYS A 33 -6.15 22.64 1.42
N ALA A 34 -4.82 22.71 1.48
CA ALA A 34 -3.95 21.55 1.43
C ALA A 34 -3.36 21.21 2.82
N TYR A 35 -3.89 21.80 3.89
CA TYR A 35 -3.43 21.50 5.23
C TYR A 35 -3.81 20.07 5.64
N MET A 36 -2.82 19.27 6.02
CA MET A 36 -2.96 17.86 6.38
C MET A 36 -2.32 17.58 7.75
N GLY A 37 -2.48 18.53 8.68
CA GLY A 37 -1.96 18.37 10.03
C GLY A 37 -2.75 17.34 10.84
N ALA A 38 -2.08 16.65 11.76
CA ALA A 38 -2.68 15.62 12.61
C ALA A 38 -3.77 16.15 13.58
N ASP A 39 -3.91 17.47 13.68
CA ASP A 39 -4.98 18.15 14.41
C ASP A 39 -6.31 18.23 13.63
N GLU A 40 -6.26 18.09 12.28
CA GLU A 40 -7.44 18.13 11.42
C GLU A 40 -7.71 16.79 10.70
N ILE A 41 -6.68 15.98 10.43
CA ILE A 41 -6.78 14.74 9.63
C ILE A 41 -6.26 13.57 10.46
N SER A 42 -7.11 12.55 10.66
CA SER A 42 -6.70 11.31 11.31
C SER A 42 -5.78 10.46 10.41
N ALA A 43 -5.06 9.50 10.98
CA ALA A 43 -4.25 8.55 10.21
C ALA A 43 -5.08 7.74 9.20
N VAL A 44 -6.33 7.42 9.56
CA VAL A 44 -7.28 6.72 8.68
C VAL A 44 -7.67 7.61 7.49
N ASP A 45 -8.02 8.87 7.75
CA ASP A 45 -8.37 9.81 6.67
C ASP A 45 -7.18 10.07 5.75
N MET A 46 -5.96 10.12 6.30
CA MET A 46 -4.73 10.24 5.52
C MET A 46 -4.54 9.03 4.59
N GLY A 47 -4.85 7.83 5.07
CA GLY A 47 -4.86 6.61 4.25
C GLY A 47 -5.82 6.73 3.06
N TYR A 48 -7.05 7.20 3.27
CA TYR A 48 -8.03 7.42 2.20
C TYR A 48 -7.60 8.51 1.21
N ILE A 49 -7.02 9.61 1.69
CA ILE A 49 -6.46 10.67 0.83
C ILE A 49 -5.36 10.10 -0.05
N PHE A 50 -4.45 9.32 0.51
CA PHE A 50 -3.35 8.72 -0.22
C PHE A 50 -3.85 7.74 -1.29
N GLU A 51 -4.80 6.87 -0.94
CA GLU A 51 -5.42 5.94 -1.87
C GLU A 51 -6.10 6.67 -3.05
N GLU A 52 -6.84 7.75 -2.78
CA GLU A 52 -7.47 8.56 -3.83
C GLU A 52 -6.44 9.25 -4.72
N LEU A 53 -5.33 9.71 -4.17
CA LEU A 53 -4.21 10.26 -4.95
C LEU A 53 -3.61 9.19 -5.88
N VAL A 54 -3.33 8.00 -5.37
CA VAL A 54 -2.81 6.87 -6.18
C VAL A 54 -3.78 6.52 -7.30
N ARG A 55 -5.08 6.46 -7.02
CA ARG A 55 -6.13 6.23 -8.02
C ARG A 55 -6.12 7.30 -9.11
N LYS A 56 -6.09 8.58 -8.74
CA LYS A 56 -6.05 9.70 -9.69
C LYS A 56 -4.76 9.72 -10.51
N PHE A 57 -3.64 9.39 -9.91
CA PHE A 57 -2.39 9.23 -10.65
C PHE A 57 -2.50 8.11 -11.70
N SER A 58 -3.04 6.96 -11.32
CA SER A 58 -3.25 5.85 -12.25
C SER A 58 -4.15 6.21 -13.42
N GLU A 59 -5.20 6.99 -13.18
CA GLU A 59 -6.11 7.47 -14.24
C GLU A 59 -5.48 8.53 -15.16
N SER A 60 -4.55 9.34 -14.66
CA SER A 60 -3.94 10.45 -15.41
C SER A 60 -2.77 10.04 -16.30
N TYR A 61 -2.13 8.93 -16.02
CA TYR A 61 -1.05 8.33 -16.81
C TYR A 61 -1.63 7.36 -17.86
N ASP A 62 -2.42 7.87 -18.79
CA ASP A 62 -3.05 7.10 -19.87
C ASP A 62 -2.03 6.22 -20.63
N GLU A 63 -2.43 5.01 -20.97
CA GLU A 63 -1.84 3.99 -21.81
C GLU A 63 -0.80 3.04 -21.18
N HIS A 64 -0.02 3.41 -20.18
CA HIS A 64 0.88 2.44 -19.51
C HIS A 64 0.47 2.13 -18.06
N ALA A 65 -0.44 2.90 -17.50
CA ALA A 65 -0.85 2.82 -16.09
C ALA A 65 -1.86 1.71 -15.78
N GLY A 66 -2.49 1.11 -16.76
CA GLY A 66 -3.38 -0.04 -16.57
C GLY A 66 -2.70 -1.28 -15.96
N ALA A 67 -1.35 -1.27 -15.89
CA ALA A 67 -0.59 -2.34 -15.27
C ALA A 67 -0.49 -2.22 -13.72
N HIS A 68 -0.96 -1.12 -13.11
CA HIS A 68 -0.72 -0.84 -11.70
C HIS A 68 -1.98 -0.73 -10.84
N PHE A 69 -3.16 -0.75 -11.46
CA PHE A 69 -4.42 -0.59 -10.74
C PHE A 69 -5.36 -1.77 -10.98
N THR A 70 -5.66 -2.50 -9.91
CA THR A 70 -6.70 -3.53 -9.93
C THR A 70 -8.00 -2.92 -9.43
N ALA A 71 -9.09 -3.11 -10.16
CA ALA A 71 -10.39 -2.57 -9.77
C ALA A 71 -10.80 -3.09 -8.38
N ARG A 72 -11.32 -2.20 -7.55
CA ARG A 72 -11.58 -2.45 -6.14
C ARG A 72 -12.59 -3.58 -5.89
N ASP A 73 -13.58 -3.72 -6.76
CA ASP A 73 -14.56 -4.82 -6.72
C ASP A 73 -13.91 -6.19 -6.97
N ILE A 74 -12.89 -6.24 -7.83
CA ILE A 74 -12.10 -7.47 -8.06
C ILE A 74 -11.27 -7.79 -6.81
N ILE A 75 -10.64 -6.79 -6.20
CA ILE A 75 -9.87 -6.95 -4.96
C ILE A 75 -10.77 -7.50 -3.84
N TYR A 76 -11.95 -6.92 -3.67
CA TYR A 76 -12.91 -7.40 -2.67
C TYR A 76 -13.36 -8.84 -2.94
N LEU A 77 -13.61 -9.18 -4.20
CA LEU A 77 -13.96 -10.56 -4.56
C LEU A 77 -12.83 -11.54 -4.23
N MET A 78 -11.59 -11.18 -4.53
CA MET A 78 -10.42 -12.01 -4.20
C MET A 78 -10.26 -12.17 -2.69
N ALA A 79 -10.40 -11.10 -1.91
CA ALA A 79 -10.37 -11.15 -0.46
C ALA A 79 -11.50 -12.04 0.12
N GLU A 80 -12.72 -11.96 -0.44
CA GLU A 80 -13.82 -12.86 -0.08
C GLU A 80 -13.47 -14.33 -0.32
N ILE A 81 -12.91 -14.64 -1.50
CA ILE A 81 -12.53 -16.02 -1.85
C ILE A 81 -11.44 -16.55 -0.91
N LEU A 82 -10.48 -15.72 -0.53
CA LEU A 82 -9.41 -16.11 0.39
C LEU A 82 -9.91 -16.37 1.82
N VAL A 83 -10.83 -15.54 2.30
CA VAL A 83 -11.34 -15.59 3.68
C VAL A 83 -12.44 -16.66 3.83
N ALA A 84 -13.27 -16.88 2.81
CA ALA A 84 -14.45 -17.77 2.90
C ALA A 84 -14.15 -19.19 3.42
N PRO A 85 -13.08 -19.90 2.97
CA PRO A 85 -12.77 -21.24 3.46
C PRO A 85 -12.32 -21.26 4.93
N LYS A 86 -11.86 -20.14 5.44
CA LYS A 86 -11.30 -19.97 6.79
C LYS A 86 -12.26 -19.29 7.76
N LYS A 87 -13.47 -18.99 7.33
CA LYS A 87 -14.43 -18.20 8.12
C LYS A 87 -14.66 -18.75 9.54
N ASN A 88 -14.69 -20.05 9.70
CA ASN A 88 -14.89 -20.65 11.03
C ASN A 88 -13.66 -20.54 11.93
N ASP A 89 -12.45 -20.63 11.34
CA ASP A 89 -11.18 -20.48 12.06
C ASP A 89 -10.94 -19.01 12.45
N LEU A 90 -11.40 -18.09 11.60
CA LEU A 90 -11.28 -16.63 11.77
C LEU A 90 -12.37 -16.02 12.68
N GLN A 91 -13.33 -16.78 13.15
CA GLN A 91 -14.34 -16.32 14.12
C GLN A 91 -13.89 -16.51 15.59
N GLN A 92 -12.64 -16.89 15.82
CA GLN A 92 -12.07 -17.00 17.16
C GLN A 92 -11.56 -15.60 17.58
N GLU A 93 -11.79 -15.22 18.83
CA GLU A 93 -11.28 -13.95 19.37
C GLU A 93 -9.75 -13.92 19.40
N GLY A 94 -9.17 -12.78 19.00
CA GLY A 94 -7.73 -12.52 19.10
C GLY A 94 -6.90 -13.30 18.09
N ILE A 95 -7.38 -13.49 16.86
CA ILE A 95 -6.61 -14.16 15.82
C ILE A 95 -5.30 -13.42 15.50
N THR A 96 -4.26 -14.19 15.22
CA THR A 96 -3.01 -13.69 14.65
C THR A 96 -2.88 -14.24 13.23
N ALA A 97 -2.76 -13.35 12.24
CA ALA A 97 -2.64 -13.74 10.86
C ALA A 97 -1.51 -12.98 10.16
N SER A 98 -0.78 -13.70 9.30
CA SER A 98 0.20 -13.11 8.39
C SER A 98 -0.31 -13.22 6.96
N MET A 99 -0.16 -12.13 6.21
CA MET A 99 -0.59 -12.04 4.82
C MET A 99 0.61 -11.70 3.95
N TYR A 100 0.73 -12.37 2.82
CA TYR A 100 1.82 -12.11 1.88
C TYR A 100 1.28 -11.92 0.46
N ASP A 101 1.66 -10.80 -0.16
CA ASP A 101 1.43 -10.54 -1.57
C ASP A 101 2.75 -10.47 -2.32
N MET A 102 3.00 -11.49 -3.16
CA MET A 102 4.24 -11.65 -3.90
C MET A 102 4.37 -10.72 -5.12
N ALA A 103 3.33 -10.00 -5.46
CA ALA A 103 3.26 -9.01 -6.53
C ALA A 103 2.34 -7.86 -6.11
N MET A 104 2.67 -7.27 -4.95
CA MET A 104 1.76 -6.41 -4.18
C MET A 104 1.28 -5.15 -4.89
N GLY A 105 1.92 -4.74 -5.99
CA GLY A 105 1.59 -3.49 -6.62
C GLY A 105 1.70 -2.33 -5.65
N THR A 106 0.61 -1.58 -5.49
CA THR A 106 0.49 -0.48 -4.51
C THR A 106 -0.02 -0.95 -3.14
N SER A 107 -0.05 -2.28 -2.87
CA SER A 107 -0.49 -2.91 -1.61
C SER A 107 -2.01 -2.91 -1.36
N GLN A 108 -2.84 -2.56 -2.34
CA GLN A 108 -4.29 -2.48 -2.16
C GLN A 108 -4.96 -3.81 -1.78
N MET A 109 -4.42 -4.95 -2.22
CA MET A 109 -4.93 -6.27 -1.85
C MET A 109 -4.70 -6.55 -0.36
N LEU A 110 -3.50 -6.26 0.15
CA LEU A 110 -3.19 -6.42 1.57
C LEU A 110 -4.08 -5.52 2.42
N ASP A 111 -4.23 -4.25 2.02
CA ASP A 111 -5.11 -3.30 2.70
C ASP A 111 -6.55 -3.82 2.82
N CYS A 112 -7.12 -4.25 1.70
CA CYS A 112 -8.49 -4.75 1.64
C CYS A 112 -8.67 -6.04 2.46
N LEU A 113 -7.67 -6.92 2.45
CA LEU A 113 -7.70 -8.16 3.23
C LEU A 113 -7.60 -7.86 4.73
N SER A 114 -6.74 -6.91 5.13
CA SER A 114 -6.65 -6.43 6.52
C SER A 114 -7.97 -5.83 7.00
N GLU A 115 -8.56 -4.91 6.22
CA GLU A 115 -9.87 -4.34 6.55
C GLU A 115 -10.93 -5.43 6.75
N LYS A 116 -10.94 -6.43 5.87
CA LYS A 116 -11.89 -7.52 5.95
C LYS A 116 -11.69 -8.41 7.17
N LEU A 117 -10.46 -8.72 7.54
CA LEU A 117 -10.16 -9.52 8.73
C LEU A 117 -10.51 -8.77 10.01
N LEU A 118 -10.22 -7.46 10.08
CA LEU A 118 -10.60 -6.61 11.20
C LEU A 118 -12.13 -6.45 11.35
N LEU A 119 -12.91 -6.57 10.26
CA LEU A 119 -14.37 -6.63 10.34
C LEU A 119 -14.89 -7.95 10.93
N ILE A 120 -14.09 -9.02 10.89
CA ILE A 120 -14.44 -10.32 11.48
C ILE A 120 -14.02 -10.36 12.96
N ASP A 121 -12.84 -9.87 13.27
CA ASP A 121 -12.27 -9.79 14.61
C ASP A 121 -11.52 -8.45 14.74
N GLU A 122 -12.06 -7.52 15.51
CA GLU A 122 -11.49 -6.18 15.69
C GLU A 122 -10.17 -6.19 16.47
N ASP A 123 -9.91 -7.24 17.23
CA ASP A 123 -8.68 -7.45 18.00
C ASP A 123 -7.63 -8.27 17.25
N ALA A 124 -7.88 -8.59 15.97
CA ALA A 124 -6.96 -9.38 15.15
C ALA A 124 -5.58 -8.71 15.03
N GLN A 125 -4.53 -9.49 15.26
CA GLN A 125 -3.15 -9.07 15.05
C GLN A 125 -2.69 -9.47 13.67
N LEU A 126 -2.61 -8.51 12.76
CA LEU A 126 -2.30 -8.72 11.36
C LEU A 126 -0.88 -8.27 11.05
N THR A 127 -0.15 -9.11 10.31
CA THR A 127 1.17 -8.76 9.78
C THR A 127 1.14 -8.89 8.27
N GLU A 128 1.43 -7.79 7.60
CA GLU A 128 1.43 -7.69 6.14
C GLU A 128 2.86 -7.81 5.61
N PHE A 129 3.05 -8.63 4.59
CA PHE A 129 4.29 -8.77 3.84
C PHE A 129 4.00 -8.55 2.36
N GLY A 130 4.88 -7.83 1.69
CA GLY A 130 4.71 -7.57 0.26
C GLY A 130 6.04 -7.49 -0.47
N GLN A 131 6.03 -7.97 -1.74
CA GLN A 131 7.17 -7.80 -2.63
C GLN A 131 6.71 -7.27 -3.98
N GLU A 132 7.45 -6.30 -4.53
CA GLU A 132 7.13 -5.66 -5.80
C GLU A 132 8.37 -5.44 -6.64
N LEU A 133 8.26 -5.77 -7.94
CA LEU A 133 9.35 -5.63 -8.91
C LEU A 133 9.54 -4.18 -9.35
N ASN A 134 8.44 -3.45 -9.57
CA ASN A 134 8.49 -2.07 -10.03
C ASN A 134 8.88 -1.14 -8.89
N GLU A 135 9.95 -0.39 -9.08
CA GLU A 135 10.53 0.47 -8.06
C GLU A 135 9.60 1.61 -7.62
N GLN A 136 8.85 2.21 -8.54
CA GLN A 136 7.92 3.29 -8.24
C GLN A 136 6.69 2.77 -7.49
N THR A 137 6.13 1.66 -7.94
CA THR A 137 4.99 1.01 -7.32
C THR A 137 5.33 0.51 -5.92
N TYR A 138 6.53 -0.08 -5.74
CA TYR A 138 7.08 -0.43 -4.43
C TYR A 138 7.17 0.79 -3.50
N ALA A 139 7.66 1.94 -3.99
CA ALA A 139 7.77 3.15 -3.18
C ALA A 139 6.39 3.65 -2.72
N ILE A 140 5.36 3.53 -3.57
CA ILE A 140 3.97 3.84 -3.23
C ILE A 140 3.46 2.89 -2.12
N ALA A 141 3.65 1.58 -2.29
CA ALA A 141 3.24 0.59 -1.30
C ALA A 141 3.92 0.82 0.07
N LYS A 142 5.22 1.09 0.05
CA LYS A 142 5.99 1.39 1.27
C LYS A 142 5.51 2.68 1.94
N ALA A 143 5.20 3.73 1.17
CA ALA A 143 4.62 4.97 1.69
C ALA A 143 3.23 4.74 2.30
N ASN A 144 2.38 3.94 1.66
CA ASN A 144 1.07 3.58 2.17
C ASN A 144 1.17 2.88 3.53
N MET A 145 2.07 1.90 3.64
CA MET A 145 2.33 1.18 4.89
C MET A 145 2.78 2.12 6.02
N LEU A 146 3.70 3.06 5.72
CA LEU A 146 4.16 4.07 6.69
C LEU A 146 3.03 5.00 7.15
N ILE A 147 2.17 5.45 6.24
CA ILE A 147 1.04 6.33 6.54
C ILE A 147 0.04 5.63 7.47
N LYS A 148 -0.18 4.34 7.28
CA LYS A 148 -1.07 3.51 8.10
C LYS A 148 -0.46 3.08 9.43
N GLY A 149 0.82 3.39 9.67
CA GLY A 149 1.52 3.02 10.91
C GLY A 149 1.95 1.56 10.97
N GLY A 150 1.95 0.86 9.84
CA GLY A 150 2.43 -0.52 9.72
C GLY A 150 3.96 -0.61 9.60
N ASP A 151 4.47 -1.82 9.56
CA ASP A 151 5.91 -2.07 9.43
C ASP A 151 6.35 -2.05 7.96
N ALA A 152 6.87 -0.91 7.54
CA ALA A 152 7.34 -0.70 6.17
C ALA A 152 8.56 -1.57 5.80
N GLU A 153 9.25 -2.18 6.78
CA GLU A 153 10.32 -3.12 6.51
C GLU A 153 9.82 -4.47 5.98
N ASN A 154 8.54 -4.75 6.12
CA ASN A 154 7.88 -5.90 5.52
C ASN A 154 7.54 -5.70 4.03
N MET A 155 7.76 -4.51 3.49
CA MET A 155 7.65 -4.23 2.06
C MET A 155 9.04 -4.33 1.43
N LYS A 156 9.21 -5.22 0.43
CA LYS A 156 10.50 -5.48 -0.22
C LYS A 156 10.43 -5.20 -1.72
N HIS A 157 11.52 -4.62 -2.23
CA HIS A 157 11.71 -4.46 -3.66
C HIS A 157 12.46 -5.65 -4.24
N GLY A 158 12.00 -6.19 -5.37
CA GLY A 158 12.68 -7.26 -6.09
C GLY A 158 11.76 -8.20 -6.84
N ASN A 159 12.36 -9.04 -7.65
CA ASN A 159 11.64 -10.05 -8.45
C ASN A 159 11.41 -11.31 -7.62
N THR A 160 10.19 -11.54 -7.18
CA THR A 160 9.78 -12.68 -6.36
C THR A 160 10.08 -14.02 -7.03
N LEU A 161 9.97 -14.10 -8.35
CA LEU A 161 10.23 -15.37 -9.06
C LEU A 161 11.69 -15.80 -9.04
N SER A 162 12.64 -14.86 -8.87
CA SER A 162 14.07 -15.16 -8.82
C SER A 162 14.68 -15.06 -7.43
N ASP A 163 14.07 -14.25 -6.56
CA ASP A 163 14.57 -13.92 -5.23
C ASP A 163 13.41 -13.50 -4.31
N ASP A 164 12.66 -14.50 -3.84
CA ASP A 164 11.61 -14.29 -2.86
C ASP A 164 12.23 -13.98 -1.48
N LYS A 165 12.07 -12.73 -1.05
CA LYS A 165 12.62 -12.22 0.21
C LYS A 165 11.99 -12.84 1.45
N PHE A 166 10.87 -13.54 1.29
CA PHE A 166 10.12 -14.15 2.38
C PHE A 166 10.03 -15.68 2.31
N SER A 167 10.68 -16.33 1.33
CA SER A 167 10.60 -17.77 1.09
C SER A 167 10.91 -18.64 2.33
N GLY A 168 11.92 -18.26 3.13
CA GLY A 168 12.25 -19.00 4.37
C GLY A 168 11.35 -18.63 5.57
N TYR A 169 10.63 -17.52 5.50
CA TYR A 169 9.79 -17.03 6.59
C TYR A 169 8.43 -17.71 6.62
N ILE A 170 7.95 -18.09 5.45
CA ILE A 170 6.63 -18.69 5.26
C ILE A 170 6.67 -20.19 5.58
N GLU A 171 7.76 -20.89 5.29
CA GLU A 171 7.90 -22.33 5.52
C GLU A 171 7.88 -22.71 7.01
N ASP A 172 8.35 -21.86 7.90
CA ASP A 172 8.46 -22.16 9.33
C ASP A 172 7.22 -21.79 10.18
N LYS A 173 6.29 -20.98 9.69
CA LYS A 173 5.20 -20.42 10.51
C LYS A 173 3.80 -20.49 9.91
N VAL A 174 3.68 -20.90 8.69
CA VAL A 174 2.36 -20.99 8.05
C VAL A 174 2.11 -22.45 7.68
N THR A 175 1.07 -23.02 8.28
CA THR A 175 0.28 -24.01 7.58
C THR A 175 -0.14 -23.34 6.28
N SER A 176 0.68 -23.52 5.27
CA SER A 176 0.61 -22.86 3.97
C SER A 176 -0.78 -23.01 3.36
N TYR A 177 -1.36 -21.90 2.99
CA TYR A 177 -2.49 -21.85 2.09
C TYR A 177 -2.14 -20.88 0.98
N TYR A 178 -1.77 -21.47 -0.16
CA TYR A 178 -1.71 -20.78 -1.43
C TYR A 178 -3.12 -20.53 -1.93
#